data_8f416b8261ee932d4bbc91671e6dbc8c
#
_entry.id   8f416b8261ee932d4bbc91671e6dbc8c
#
_cell.length_a   1.000
_cell.length_b   1.000
_cell.length_c   1.000
_cell.angle_alpha   90.00
_cell.angle_beta   90.00
_cell.angle_gamma   90.00
#
_symmetry.space_group_name_H-M   'P 1'
#
loop_
_entity.id
_entity.type
_entity.pdbx_description
1 polymer ?
#
loop_
_entity_poly.entity_id
_entity_poly.type
_entity_poly.pdbx_seq_one_letter_code
_entity_poly.pdbx_strand_id
1 'polypeptide(L)'
;LILLSGLGAMAAVLMLIFQDTILSVVAGVQLGTNDMVRIGDWIEMPSQNADGDVIEVALHTVKVRNWDMTITTIPTYKLVSDSFVNWRGMAESQGRRIKRSIYIDVTSIHYLTPEEIDSLAQSDLLKDYIRNKQAELQAYNAQHENPLDQLRLTNVGAFREYLDLWLAHRPDINTQMT
;
A
#
# COMPACT_ATOMS: atom_id res chain seq x y z
N LEU A 1 3.27 -25.66 54.65
CA LEU A 1 2.38 -25.43 53.49
C LEU A 1 1.82 -23.99 53.49
N ILE A 2 1.31 -23.45 54.60
CA ILE A 2 0.70 -22.13 54.71
C ILE A 2 1.70 -21.01 54.34
N LEU A 3 2.97 -21.10 54.76
CA LEU A 3 3.98 -20.10 54.43
C LEU A 3 4.32 -20.09 52.93
N LEU A 4 4.39 -21.24 52.27
CA LEU A 4 4.62 -21.37 50.84
C LEU A 4 3.43 -20.81 50.01
N SER A 5 2.19 -21.07 50.48
CA SER A 5 1.02 -20.52 49.79
C SER A 5 0.93 -19.00 49.95
N GLY A 6 1.31 -18.45 51.13
CA GLY A 6 1.37 -17.02 51.36
C GLY A 6 2.41 -16.32 50.49
N LEU A 7 3.61 -16.93 50.36
CA LEU A 7 4.68 -16.40 49.49
C LEU A 7 4.26 -16.43 48.02
N GLY A 8 3.59 -17.51 47.56
CA GLY A 8 3.07 -17.62 46.21
C GLY A 8 2.00 -16.56 45.89
N ALA A 9 1.09 -16.30 46.83
CA ALA A 9 0.08 -15.27 46.68
C ALA A 9 0.69 -13.86 46.60
N MET A 10 1.69 -13.56 47.43
CA MET A 10 2.41 -12.26 47.34
C MET A 10 3.14 -12.10 46.02
N ALA A 11 3.82 -13.16 45.52
CA ALA A 11 4.51 -13.13 44.26
C ALA A 11 3.55 -12.90 43.08
N ALA A 12 2.36 -13.53 43.11
CA ALA A 12 1.32 -13.32 42.08
C ALA A 12 0.80 -11.88 42.05
N VAL A 13 0.59 -11.27 43.24
CA VAL A 13 0.16 -9.88 43.37
C VAL A 13 1.24 -8.93 42.85
N LEU A 14 2.51 -9.15 43.20
CA LEU A 14 3.63 -8.34 42.68
C LEU A 14 3.76 -8.47 41.18
N MET A 15 3.63 -9.69 40.63
CA MET A 15 3.68 -9.91 39.17
C MET A 15 2.55 -9.17 38.44
N LEU A 16 1.34 -9.14 39.04
CA LEU A 16 0.21 -8.40 38.48
C LEU A 16 0.46 -6.88 38.49
N ILE A 17 1.04 -6.34 39.56
CA ILE A 17 1.35 -4.91 39.69
C ILE A 17 2.41 -4.49 38.68
N PHE A 18 3.43 -5.32 38.42
CA PHE A 18 4.53 -5.00 37.50
C PHE A 18 4.35 -5.55 36.08
N GLN A 19 3.22 -6.18 35.77
CA GLN A 19 2.95 -6.82 34.49
C GLN A 19 3.24 -5.89 33.31
N ASP A 20 2.66 -4.71 33.28
CA ASP A 20 2.80 -3.76 32.18
C ASP A 20 4.25 -3.24 32.03
N THR A 21 4.93 -3.08 33.16
CA THR A 21 6.34 -2.68 33.16
C THR A 21 7.23 -3.76 32.56
N ILE A 22 7.03 -5.02 32.94
CA ILE A 22 7.79 -6.16 32.41
C ILE A 22 7.52 -6.31 30.92
N LEU A 23 6.24 -6.26 30.50
CA LEU A 23 5.85 -6.34 29.10
C LEU A 23 6.49 -5.19 28.29
N SER A 24 6.50 -3.97 28.82
CA SER A 24 7.12 -2.82 28.13
C SER A 24 8.62 -2.97 27.98
N VAL A 25 9.33 -3.49 28.97
CA VAL A 25 10.79 -3.77 28.87
C VAL A 25 11.08 -4.82 27.80
N VAL A 26 10.35 -5.94 27.83
CA VAL A 26 10.52 -7.01 26.82
C VAL A 26 10.20 -6.49 25.42
N ALA A 27 9.11 -5.73 25.28
CA ALA A 27 8.73 -5.11 24.02
C ALA A 27 9.77 -4.09 23.54
N GLY A 28 10.35 -3.29 24.43
CA GLY A 28 11.42 -2.34 24.08
C GLY A 28 12.64 -3.04 23.50
N VAL A 29 13.03 -4.18 24.06
CA VAL A 29 14.11 -5.01 23.50
C VAL A 29 13.71 -5.58 22.13
N GLN A 30 12.47 -6.07 21.96
CA GLN A 30 11.97 -6.59 20.69
C GLN A 30 11.91 -5.52 19.61
N LEU A 31 11.44 -4.32 19.93
CA LEU A 31 11.40 -3.19 18.99
C LEU A 31 12.79 -2.86 18.46
N GLY A 32 13.80 -2.84 19.34
CA GLY A 32 15.18 -2.55 18.97
C GLY A 32 15.85 -3.69 18.17
N THR A 33 15.66 -4.94 18.58
CA THR A 33 16.29 -6.10 17.91
C THR A 33 15.65 -6.41 16.55
N ASN A 34 14.35 -6.20 16.42
CA ASN A 34 13.62 -6.48 15.17
C ASN A 34 13.53 -5.25 14.26
N ASP A 35 14.09 -4.13 14.67
CA ASP A 35 14.09 -2.87 13.90
C ASP A 35 12.69 -2.43 13.44
N MET A 36 11.71 -2.62 14.31
CA MET A 36 10.32 -2.37 13.97
C MET A 36 10.02 -0.88 13.80
N VAL A 37 10.66 -0.02 14.63
CA VAL A 37 10.46 1.44 14.64
C VAL A 37 11.78 2.13 14.92
N ARG A 38 12.10 3.18 14.14
CA ARG A 38 13.25 4.07 14.33
C ARG A 38 12.82 5.50 14.56
N ILE A 39 13.67 6.30 15.17
CA ILE A 39 13.48 7.76 15.23
C ILE A 39 13.49 8.30 13.80
N GLY A 40 12.49 9.12 13.48
CA GLY A 40 12.28 9.66 12.14
C GLY A 40 11.35 8.84 11.25
N ASP A 41 10.91 7.66 11.68
CA ASP A 41 9.86 6.92 10.97
C ASP A 41 8.53 7.64 11.08
N TRP A 42 7.78 7.69 10.01
CA TRP A 42 6.37 8.00 10.07
C TRP A 42 5.59 6.72 10.37
N ILE A 43 4.87 6.73 11.49
CA ILE A 43 3.97 5.62 11.88
C ILE A 43 2.54 6.11 12.05
N GLU A 44 1.61 5.21 11.74
CA GLU A 44 0.18 5.42 11.91
C GLU A 44 -0.39 4.30 12.79
N MET A 45 -0.95 4.66 13.93
CA MET A 45 -1.55 3.75 14.92
C MET A 45 -2.86 4.35 15.44
N PRO A 46 -3.98 4.15 14.73
CA PRO A 46 -5.27 4.79 15.06
C PRO A 46 -5.77 4.44 16.45
N SER A 47 -5.50 3.22 16.93
CA SER A 47 -5.89 2.77 18.28
C SER A 47 -5.28 3.61 19.41
N GLN A 48 -4.20 4.32 19.14
CA GLN A 48 -3.48 5.17 20.09
C GLN A 48 -3.52 6.66 19.71
N ASN A 49 -4.33 7.05 18.71
CA ASN A 49 -4.37 8.40 18.15
C ASN A 49 -2.98 8.92 17.74
N ALA A 50 -2.18 8.06 17.13
CA ALA A 50 -0.85 8.38 16.66
C ALA A 50 -0.84 8.32 15.12
N ASP A 51 -0.47 9.43 14.49
CA ASP A 51 -0.22 9.56 13.06
C ASP A 51 0.82 10.67 12.84
N GLY A 52 2.08 10.29 12.69
CA GLY A 52 3.17 11.25 12.56
C GLY A 52 4.55 10.64 12.76
N ASP A 53 5.52 11.52 13.02
CA ASP A 53 6.93 11.14 13.11
C ASP A 53 7.30 10.66 14.51
N VAL A 54 8.04 9.56 14.57
CA VAL A 54 8.65 9.05 15.80
C VAL A 54 9.80 9.97 16.19
N ILE A 55 9.68 10.63 17.34
CA ILE A 55 10.70 11.57 17.83
C ILE A 55 11.57 10.98 18.94
N GLU A 56 11.12 9.96 19.62
CA GLU A 56 11.85 9.30 20.69
C GLU A 56 11.45 7.83 20.81
N VAL A 57 12.43 6.96 20.95
CA VAL A 57 12.23 5.54 21.27
C VAL A 57 12.96 5.26 22.57
N ALA A 58 12.22 5.09 23.66
CA ALA A 58 12.72 4.72 24.97
C ALA A 58 12.38 3.26 25.29
N LEU A 59 12.91 2.73 26.39
CA LEU A 59 12.70 1.34 26.78
C LEU A 59 11.23 1.00 27.03
N HIS A 60 10.46 1.94 27.58
CA HIS A 60 9.05 1.70 27.97
C HIS A 60 8.05 2.44 27.10
N THR A 61 8.48 3.43 26.34
CA THR A 61 7.58 4.31 25.57
C THR A 61 8.21 4.74 24.27
N VAL A 62 7.35 4.96 23.26
CA VAL A 62 7.69 5.63 22.01
C VAL A 62 6.87 6.90 21.93
N LYS A 63 7.50 8.04 21.60
CA LYS A 63 6.82 9.31 21.39
C LYS A 63 6.68 9.59 19.90
N VAL A 64 5.46 9.90 19.49
CA VAL A 64 5.10 10.25 18.12
C VAL A 64 4.60 11.69 18.12
N ARG A 65 5.20 12.52 17.27
CA ARG A 65 4.71 13.87 16.99
C ARG A 65 3.74 13.81 15.83
N ASN A 66 2.46 13.98 16.15
CA ASN A 66 1.38 14.01 15.16
C ASN A 66 1.48 15.23 14.23
N TRP A 67 0.75 15.18 13.13
CA TRP A 67 0.73 16.27 12.14
C TRP A 67 0.14 17.59 12.67
N ASP A 68 -0.69 17.52 13.71
CA ASP A 68 -1.21 18.68 14.45
C ASP A 68 -0.24 19.22 15.51
N MET A 69 1.02 18.74 15.56
CA MET A 69 2.06 19.06 16.52
C MET A 69 1.81 18.56 17.95
N THR A 70 0.76 17.78 18.20
CA THR A 70 0.59 17.08 19.46
C THR A 70 1.58 15.92 19.58
N ILE A 71 1.89 15.52 20.81
CA ILE A 71 2.78 14.40 21.08
C ILE A 71 1.97 13.27 21.74
N THR A 72 1.87 12.16 21.03
CA THR A 72 1.32 10.92 21.59
C THR A 72 2.43 10.05 22.16
N THR A 73 2.28 9.63 23.41
CA THR A 73 3.21 8.69 24.07
C THR A 73 2.59 7.31 24.10
N ILE A 74 3.21 6.36 23.41
CA ILE A 74 2.71 4.99 23.26
C ILE A 74 3.59 4.07 24.11
N PRO A 75 3.00 3.23 25.01
CA PRO A 75 3.75 2.17 25.67
C PRO A 75 4.34 1.19 24.65
N THR A 76 5.61 0.79 24.81
CA THR A 76 6.31 -0.07 23.83
C THR A 76 5.59 -1.39 23.60
N TYR A 77 4.98 -1.97 24.63
CA TYR A 77 4.25 -3.24 24.48
C TYR A 77 3.06 -3.12 23.51
N LYS A 78 2.45 -1.93 23.39
CA LYS A 78 1.37 -1.69 22.43
C LYS A 78 1.82 -1.79 20.97
N LEU A 79 3.03 -1.36 20.68
CA LEU A 79 3.61 -1.49 19.33
C LEU A 79 3.96 -2.94 18.95
N VAL A 80 4.08 -3.82 19.95
CA VAL A 80 4.30 -5.26 19.73
C VAL A 80 3.00 -6.04 19.70
N SER A 81 2.00 -5.65 20.53
CA SER A 81 0.72 -6.36 20.64
C SER A 81 -0.29 -5.96 19.56
N ASP A 82 -0.28 -4.72 19.14
CA ASP A 82 -1.27 -4.15 18.24
C ASP A 82 -0.64 -3.91 16.85
N SER A 83 -1.45 -3.92 15.81
CA SER A 83 -0.98 -3.59 14.46
C SER A 83 -0.82 -2.07 14.29
N PHE A 84 0.23 -1.67 13.63
CA PHE A 84 0.46 -0.30 13.18
C PHE A 84 1.03 -0.29 11.76
N VAL A 85 0.92 0.84 11.08
CA VAL A 85 1.53 1.04 9.76
C VAL A 85 2.82 1.82 9.93
N ASN A 86 3.92 1.32 9.37
CA ASN A 86 5.18 2.04 9.26
C ASN A 86 5.39 2.47 7.80
N TRP A 87 5.43 3.77 7.56
CA TRP A 87 5.59 4.36 6.22
C TRP A 87 7.06 4.45 5.75
N ARG A 88 8.02 3.90 6.52
CA ARG A 88 9.45 3.85 6.14
C ARG A 88 9.64 3.27 4.73
N GLY A 89 8.97 2.16 4.42
CA GLY A 89 9.06 1.53 3.10
C GLY A 89 8.65 2.45 1.95
N MET A 90 7.69 3.36 2.17
CA MET A 90 7.33 4.38 1.19
C MET A 90 8.47 5.40 0.97
N ALA A 91 9.10 5.85 2.06
CA ALA A 91 10.22 6.79 1.98
C ALA A 91 11.45 6.16 1.31
N GLU A 92 11.75 4.89 1.63
CA GLU A 92 12.87 4.15 1.05
C GLU A 92 12.66 3.82 -0.43
N SER A 93 11.42 3.55 -0.84
CA SER A 93 11.07 3.24 -2.24
C SER A 93 11.00 4.47 -3.15
N GLN A 94 11.13 5.68 -2.59
CA GLN A 94 11.03 6.96 -3.30
C GLN A 94 9.72 7.13 -4.09
N GLY A 95 8.68 6.41 -3.69
CA GLY A 95 7.40 6.46 -4.38
C GLY A 95 6.22 6.21 -3.45
N ARG A 96 5.13 6.94 -3.68
CA ARG A 96 3.85 6.71 -3.02
C ARG A 96 2.87 6.07 -3.99
N ARG A 97 2.25 4.96 -3.59
CA ARG A 97 1.19 4.35 -4.40
C ARG A 97 0.02 5.31 -4.57
N ILE A 98 -0.31 5.61 -5.83
CA ILE A 98 -1.53 6.34 -6.19
C ILE A 98 -2.56 5.33 -6.67
N LYS A 99 -3.71 5.27 -5.99
CA LYS A 99 -4.87 4.47 -6.41
C LYS A 99 -6.01 5.43 -6.72
N ARG A 100 -6.35 5.54 -8.01
CA ARG A 100 -7.49 6.34 -8.50
C ARG A 100 -8.33 5.48 -9.42
N SER A 101 -9.64 5.71 -9.40
CA SER A 101 -10.59 5.04 -10.27
C SER A 101 -11.20 6.07 -11.22
N ILE A 102 -11.30 5.70 -12.49
CA ILE A 102 -12.04 6.45 -13.50
C ILE A 102 -13.33 5.67 -13.75
N TYR A 103 -14.45 6.33 -13.55
CA TYR A 103 -15.76 5.74 -13.79
C TYR A 103 -16.14 5.98 -15.26
N ILE A 104 -16.43 4.90 -15.98
CA ILE A 104 -16.81 4.93 -17.40
C ILE A 104 -18.27 4.51 -17.49
N ASP A 105 -19.06 5.29 -18.22
CA ASP A 105 -20.44 4.93 -18.54
C ASP A 105 -20.43 3.70 -19.46
N VAL A 106 -21.07 2.63 -19.03
CA VAL A 106 -21.18 1.38 -19.79
C VAL A 106 -21.80 1.62 -21.16
N THR A 107 -22.74 2.55 -21.28
CA THR A 107 -23.41 2.88 -22.55
C THR A 107 -22.51 3.58 -23.57
N SER A 108 -21.38 4.15 -23.11
CA SER A 108 -20.37 4.77 -23.98
C SER A 108 -19.39 3.77 -24.58
N ILE A 109 -19.39 2.53 -24.13
CA ILE A 109 -18.48 1.49 -24.61
C ILE A 109 -18.98 0.98 -25.97
N HIS A 110 -18.11 1.07 -26.97
CA HIS A 110 -18.40 0.62 -28.33
C HIS A 110 -17.16 0.02 -29.01
N TYR A 111 -17.38 -0.71 -30.07
CA TYR A 111 -16.31 -1.13 -30.98
C TYR A 111 -15.84 0.06 -31.80
N LEU A 112 -14.54 0.21 -31.94
CA LEU A 112 -13.95 1.27 -32.76
C LEU A 112 -14.32 1.10 -34.23
N THR A 113 -14.71 2.20 -34.88
CA THR A 113 -14.89 2.28 -36.33
C THR A 113 -13.54 2.33 -37.04
N PRO A 114 -13.47 2.00 -38.35
CA PRO A 114 -12.24 2.13 -39.11
C PRO A 114 -11.64 3.55 -39.07
N GLU A 115 -12.48 4.57 -39.12
CA GLU A 115 -12.06 5.99 -39.06
C GLU A 115 -11.44 6.35 -37.70
N GLU A 116 -12.01 5.83 -36.63
CA GLU A 116 -11.48 6.02 -35.28
C GLU A 116 -10.13 5.28 -35.11
N ILE A 117 -10.01 4.07 -35.63
CA ILE A 117 -8.75 3.30 -35.65
C ILE A 117 -7.66 4.07 -36.40
N ASP A 118 -7.97 4.58 -37.58
CA ASP A 118 -7.04 5.37 -38.41
C ASP A 118 -6.60 6.65 -37.70
N SER A 119 -7.54 7.31 -37.03
CA SER A 119 -7.24 8.51 -36.20
C SER A 119 -6.33 8.18 -35.01
N LEU A 120 -6.60 7.08 -34.27
CA LEU A 120 -5.77 6.64 -33.16
C LEU A 120 -4.39 6.17 -33.59
N ALA A 121 -4.27 5.59 -34.81
CA ALA A 121 -3.00 5.17 -35.38
C ALA A 121 -2.07 6.36 -35.76
N GLN A 122 -2.61 7.58 -35.84
CA GLN A 122 -1.80 8.80 -36.05
C GLN A 122 -1.19 9.32 -34.72
N SER A 123 -1.65 8.83 -33.58
CA SER A 123 -1.10 9.21 -32.26
C SER A 123 0.29 8.61 -32.08
N ASP A 124 1.27 9.44 -31.67
CA ASP A 124 2.63 8.97 -31.41
C ASP A 124 2.69 7.91 -30.30
N LEU A 125 1.78 7.95 -29.35
CA LEU A 125 1.71 6.97 -28.26
C LEU A 125 1.03 5.67 -28.68
N LEU A 126 -0.02 5.73 -29.50
CA LEU A 126 -0.86 4.57 -29.81
C LEU A 126 -0.54 3.87 -31.12
N LYS A 127 0.20 4.49 -32.03
CA LYS A 127 0.45 3.96 -33.37
C LYS A 127 0.98 2.52 -33.41
N ASP A 128 1.96 2.22 -32.56
CA ASP A 128 2.55 0.89 -32.47
C ASP A 128 1.62 -0.12 -31.84
N TYR A 129 0.90 0.28 -30.81
CA TYR A 129 -0.12 -0.56 -30.20
C TYR A 129 -1.25 -0.91 -31.18
N ILE A 130 -1.82 0.08 -31.86
CA ILE A 130 -2.91 -0.13 -32.82
C ILE A 130 -2.47 -1.08 -33.91
N ARG A 131 -1.28 -0.85 -34.50
CA ARG A 131 -0.74 -1.72 -35.58
C ARG A 131 -0.56 -3.17 -35.10
N ASN A 132 0.06 -3.36 -33.94
CA ASN A 132 0.32 -4.70 -33.40
C ASN A 132 -0.98 -5.39 -33.02
N LYS A 133 -1.92 -4.66 -32.41
CA LYS A 133 -3.21 -5.21 -32.00
C LYS A 133 -4.11 -5.58 -33.17
N GLN A 134 -4.10 -4.80 -34.25
CA GLN A 134 -4.80 -5.17 -35.50
C GLN A 134 -4.25 -6.47 -36.07
N ALA A 135 -2.93 -6.66 -36.13
CA ALA A 135 -2.31 -7.88 -36.64
C ALA A 135 -2.66 -9.10 -35.76
N GLU A 136 -2.63 -8.93 -34.41
CA GLU A 136 -3.04 -9.95 -33.46
C GLU A 136 -4.50 -10.37 -33.65
N LEU A 137 -5.40 -9.37 -33.74
CA LEU A 137 -6.83 -9.62 -33.94
C LEU A 137 -7.14 -10.30 -35.28
N GLN A 138 -6.44 -9.91 -36.36
CA GLN A 138 -6.56 -10.56 -37.68
C GLN A 138 -6.14 -12.04 -37.58
N ALA A 139 -5.01 -12.32 -36.95
CA ALA A 139 -4.53 -13.70 -36.76
C ALA A 139 -5.46 -14.55 -35.95
N TYR A 140 -6.01 -13.98 -34.84
CA TYR A 140 -6.98 -14.65 -34.00
C TYR A 140 -8.30 -14.93 -34.74
N ASN A 141 -8.85 -13.90 -35.41
CA ASN A 141 -10.15 -14.00 -36.08
C ASN A 141 -10.10 -14.92 -37.32
N ALA A 142 -8.93 -15.09 -37.94
CA ALA A 142 -8.74 -16.03 -39.03
C ALA A 142 -8.96 -17.51 -38.62
N GLN A 143 -8.85 -17.79 -37.32
CA GLN A 143 -9.07 -19.12 -36.73
C GLN A 143 -10.50 -19.31 -36.20
N HIS A 144 -11.33 -18.25 -36.20
CA HIS A 144 -12.69 -18.25 -35.65
C HIS A 144 -13.68 -17.77 -36.71
N GLU A 145 -14.41 -18.74 -37.30
CA GLU A 145 -15.39 -18.44 -38.34
C GLU A 145 -16.68 -17.80 -37.80
N ASN A 146 -17.03 -18.10 -36.54
CA ASN A 146 -18.23 -17.56 -35.93
C ASN A 146 -18.02 -16.09 -35.54
N PRO A 147 -18.85 -15.15 -36.05
CA PRO A 147 -18.73 -13.73 -35.71
C PRO A 147 -18.81 -13.38 -34.21
N LEU A 148 -19.47 -14.25 -33.41
CA LEU A 148 -19.59 -14.06 -31.96
C LEU A 148 -18.27 -14.35 -31.21
N ASP A 149 -17.39 -15.15 -31.81
CA ASP A 149 -16.10 -15.51 -31.24
C ASP A 149 -14.98 -14.58 -31.73
N GLN A 150 -15.29 -13.68 -32.64
CA GLN A 150 -14.32 -12.70 -33.17
C GLN A 150 -14.09 -11.56 -32.19
N LEU A 151 -12.83 -11.21 -32.01
CA LEU A 151 -12.39 -10.09 -31.18
C LEU A 151 -12.31 -8.80 -31.99
N ARG A 152 -12.66 -7.68 -31.34
CA ARG A 152 -12.62 -6.34 -31.92
C ARG A 152 -12.01 -5.34 -30.93
N LEU A 153 -11.44 -4.27 -31.48
CA LEU A 153 -10.98 -3.14 -30.68
C LEU A 153 -12.16 -2.36 -30.11
N THR A 154 -12.05 -2.00 -28.84
CA THR A 154 -13.02 -1.12 -28.17
C THR A 154 -12.36 0.22 -27.81
N ASN A 155 -13.18 1.28 -27.70
CA ASN A 155 -12.73 2.58 -27.24
C ASN A 155 -12.12 2.53 -25.83
N VAL A 156 -12.67 1.73 -24.93
CA VAL A 156 -12.12 1.54 -23.56
C VAL A 156 -10.79 0.81 -23.59
N GLY A 157 -10.63 -0.19 -24.46
CA GLY A 157 -9.35 -0.89 -24.64
C GLY A 157 -8.24 0.05 -25.12
N ALA A 158 -8.53 0.88 -26.12
CA ALA A 158 -7.59 1.89 -26.61
C ALA A 158 -7.29 2.97 -25.53
N PHE A 159 -8.30 3.41 -24.78
CA PHE A 159 -8.12 4.37 -23.70
C PHE A 159 -7.25 3.83 -22.57
N ARG A 160 -7.44 2.58 -22.19
CA ARG A 160 -6.60 1.93 -21.16
C ARG A 160 -5.14 1.92 -21.59
N GLU A 161 -4.86 1.48 -22.81
CA GLU A 161 -3.50 1.45 -23.33
C GLU A 161 -2.88 2.86 -23.42
N TYR A 162 -3.68 3.84 -23.85
CA TYR A 162 -3.23 5.23 -23.85
C TYR A 162 -2.80 5.70 -22.47
N LEU A 163 -3.58 5.37 -21.43
CA LEU A 163 -3.23 5.73 -20.06
C LEU A 163 -1.95 5.04 -19.59
N ASP A 164 -1.79 3.75 -19.87
CA ASP A 164 -0.60 2.98 -19.48
C ASP A 164 0.66 3.57 -20.14
N LEU A 165 0.60 3.83 -21.43
CA LEU A 165 1.71 4.44 -22.18
C LEU A 165 1.99 5.88 -21.74
N TRP A 166 0.94 6.67 -21.50
CA TRP A 166 1.08 8.04 -21.03
C TRP A 166 1.72 8.10 -19.64
N LEU A 167 1.29 7.24 -18.72
CA LEU A 167 1.88 7.14 -17.38
C LEU A 167 3.33 6.67 -17.44
N ALA A 168 3.65 5.71 -18.32
CA ALA A 168 5.00 5.19 -18.49
C ALA A 168 5.99 6.25 -19.02
N HIS A 169 5.50 7.24 -19.79
CA HIS A 169 6.32 8.34 -20.29
C HIS A 169 6.51 9.49 -19.29
N ARG A 170 5.85 9.45 -18.14
CA ARG A 170 5.95 10.48 -17.12
C ARG A 170 7.17 10.26 -16.23
N PRO A 171 8.09 11.24 -16.10
CA PRO A 171 9.28 11.11 -15.27
C PRO A 171 8.99 11.14 -13.77
N ASP A 172 7.82 11.64 -13.37
CA ASP A 172 7.35 11.74 -11.99
C ASP A 172 6.57 10.50 -11.53
N ILE A 173 6.42 9.49 -12.39
CA ILE A 173 5.72 8.23 -12.08
C ILE A 173 6.72 7.07 -12.10
N ASN A 174 6.79 6.36 -10.97
CA ASN A 174 7.59 5.14 -10.87
C ASN A 174 6.76 3.94 -11.33
N THR A 175 7.08 3.42 -12.53
CA THR A 175 6.40 2.28 -13.14
C THR A 175 6.96 0.92 -12.72
N GLN A 176 8.04 0.89 -11.93
CA GLN A 176 8.67 -0.37 -11.48
C GLN A 176 7.96 -1.01 -10.29
N MET A 177 6.98 -0.33 -9.71
CA MET A 177 6.27 -0.75 -8.50
C MET A 177 4.81 -1.15 -8.76
N THR A 178 4.46 -1.48 -10.00
CA THR A 178 3.11 -1.95 -10.40
C THR A 178 3.01 -3.46 -10.40
#